data_6044ef7a716984ff2f03ea6e5418de00
#
_entry.id   6044ef7a716984ff2f03ea6e5418de00
#
_cell.length_a   1.000
_cell.length_b   1.000
_cell.length_c   1.000
_cell.angle_alpha   90.00
_cell.angle_beta   90.00
_cell.angle_gamma   90.00
#
_symmetry.space_group_name_H-M   'P 1'
#
loop_
_entity.id
_entity.type
_entity.pdbx_description
1 polymer ?
#
loop_
_entity_poly.entity_id
_entity_poly.type
_entity_poly.pdbx_seq_one_letter_code
_entity_poly.pdbx_strand_id
1 'polypeptide(L)'
;MPSSVVTRVPGKINLQLSVGPLQSDGYHPVATVFQAVSIFDDIKVAISEKPGITLHSTKASDHLPLDKNNLAFKAAELMLKKFEINDGIEITLSKEIPIAGGMAGGSADAGATIVGLDALFSLGLSRNELEKIGSQLGADIPFTISGGTAIGTGRGDQITPVLSRGNYFWVLALSSSGLSTPAVYNECDRYVKVYKLHLHISVILYCMRSVQEMQSHLVKRYPMICNQQRVL
;
A
#
# COMPACT_ATOMS: atom_id res chain seq x y z
N MET A 1 15.91 -6.30 25.75
CA MET A 1 15.19 -6.15 24.47
C MET A 1 14.15 -7.25 24.36
N PRO A 2 12.97 -7.02 23.78
CA PRO A 2 12.02 -8.10 23.52
C PRO A 2 12.61 -9.09 22.52
N SER A 3 12.24 -10.38 22.61
CA SER A 3 12.65 -11.39 21.61
C SER A 3 11.82 -11.32 20.32
N SER A 4 10.66 -10.66 20.36
CA SER A 4 9.78 -10.45 19.21
C SER A 4 8.86 -9.25 19.41
N VAL A 5 8.41 -8.67 18.30
CA VAL A 5 7.45 -7.56 18.24
C VAL A 5 6.37 -7.91 17.23
N VAL A 6 5.12 -7.59 17.53
CA VAL A 6 4.00 -7.68 16.57
C VAL A 6 3.53 -6.27 16.24
N THR A 7 3.49 -5.95 14.96
CA THR A 7 3.02 -4.67 14.43
C THR A 7 1.75 -4.90 13.62
N ARG A 8 0.68 -4.18 13.94
CA ARG A 8 -0.59 -4.19 13.19
C ARG A 8 -0.65 -3.01 12.25
N VAL A 9 -0.94 -3.26 10.98
CA VAL A 9 -0.92 -2.24 9.95
C VAL A 9 -2.21 -2.27 9.12
N PRO A 10 -2.87 -1.11 8.87
CA PRO A 10 -4.09 -1.05 8.07
C PRO A 10 -3.80 -1.08 6.57
N GLY A 11 -4.76 -1.59 5.80
CA GLY A 11 -4.84 -1.31 4.38
C GLY A 11 -5.21 0.16 4.11
N LYS A 12 -5.04 0.60 2.86
CA LYS A 12 -5.41 1.97 2.44
C LYS A 12 -6.38 1.95 1.26
N ILE A 13 -7.12 3.03 1.14
CA ILE A 13 -7.81 3.43 -0.09
C ILE A 13 -7.37 4.84 -0.49
N ASN A 14 -7.58 5.18 -1.76
CA ASN A 14 -7.40 6.55 -2.23
C ASN A 14 -8.79 7.20 -2.33
N LEU A 15 -9.02 8.27 -1.55
CA LEU A 15 -10.25 9.08 -1.65
C LEU A 15 -10.21 9.98 -2.88
N GLN A 16 -9.01 10.36 -3.29
CA GLN A 16 -8.71 11.14 -4.47
C GLN A 16 -7.33 10.73 -4.98
N LEU A 17 -7.16 10.67 -6.29
CA LEU A 17 -5.88 10.43 -6.94
C LEU A 17 -5.84 11.21 -8.26
N SER A 18 -4.94 12.16 -8.34
CA SER A 18 -4.58 12.86 -9.58
C SER A 18 -3.18 12.46 -10.00
N VAL A 19 -3.00 12.22 -11.28
CA VAL A 19 -1.73 11.80 -11.87
C VAL A 19 -1.29 12.84 -12.87
N GLY A 20 -0.08 13.35 -12.72
CA GLY A 20 0.54 14.27 -13.66
C GLY A 20 1.22 13.57 -14.84
N PRO A 21 1.82 14.31 -15.78
CA PRO A 21 2.51 13.74 -16.91
C PRO A 21 3.75 12.95 -16.50
N LEU A 22 4.09 11.93 -17.32
CA LEU A 22 5.33 11.17 -17.16
C LEU A 22 6.55 12.10 -17.17
N GLN A 23 7.40 12.00 -16.17
CA GLN A 23 8.62 12.80 -16.04
C GLN A 23 9.84 12.04 -16.59
N SER A 24 10.97 12.76 -16.70
CA SER A 24 12.23 12.22 -17.23
C SER A 24 12.83 11.11 -16.37
N ASP A 25 12.43 11.02 -15.10
CA ASP A 25 12.84 9.96 -14.17
C ASP A 25 12.01 8.68 -14.30
N GLY A 26 11.04 8.65 -15.23
CA GLY A 26 10.17 7.51 -15.47
C GLY A 26 8.99 7.38 -14.51
N TYR A 27 8.72 8.40 -13.68
CA TYR A 27 7.60 8.43 -12.75
C TYR A 27 6.60 9.53 -13.08
N HIS A 28 5.37 9.33 -12.61
CA HIS A 28 4.33 10.36 -12.65
C HIS A 28 4.27 11.08 -11.30
N PRO A 29 4.27 12.41 -11.26
CA PRO A 29 3.92 13.11 -10.04
C PRO A 29 2.44 12.84 -9.73
N VAL A 30 2.13 12.58 -8.48
CA VAL A 30 0.76 12.32 -8.03
C VAL A 30 0.37 13.29 -6.92
N ALA A 31 -0.93 13.57 -6.84
CA ALA A 31 -1.55 14.18 -5.67
C ALA A 31 -2.71 13.29 -5.26
N THR A 32 -2.66 12.77 -4.05
CA THR A 32 -3.63 11.80 -3.56
C THR A 32 -4.06 12.09 -2.14
N VAL A 33 -5.28 11.68 -1.79
CA VAL A 33 -5.73 11.62 -0.42
C VAL A 33 -5.87 10.15 -0.05
N PHE A 34 -4.99 9.71 0.83
CA PHE A 34 -5.02 8.37 1.40
C PHE A 34 -5.94 8.30 2.62
N GLN A 35 -6.61 7.18 2.77
CA GLN A 35 -7.39 6.84 3.96
C GLN A 35 -7.07 5.42 4.41
N ALA A 36 -6.63 5.28 5.66
CA ALA A 36 -6.51 3.97 6.29
C ALA A 36 -7.90 3.37 6.53
N VAL A 37 -8.03 2.07 6.31
CA VAL A 37 -9.26 1.31 6.53
C VAL A 37 -9.04 0.19 7.55
N SER A 38 -10.11 -0.25 8.22
CA SER A 38 -10.05 -1.24 9.30
C SER A 38 -9.93 -2.70 8.81
N ILE A 39 -9.13 -2.93 7.77
CA ILE A 39 -8.64 -4.25 7.37
C ILE A 39 -7.14 -4.24 7.63
N PHE A 40 -6.65 -5.18 8.45
CA PHE A 40 -5.30 -5.12 8.99
C PHE A 40 -4.52 -6.39 8.66
N ASP A 41 -3.23 -6.22 8.43
CA ASP A 41 -2.26 -7.31 8.52
C ASP A 41 -1.52 -7.23 9.86
N ASP A 42 -1.16 -8.36 10.42
CA ASP A 42 -0.30 -8.47 11.59
C ASP A 42 1.06 -9.03 11.16
N ILE A 43 2.11 -8.30 11.47
CA ILE A 43 3.49 -8.66 11.12
C ILE A 43 4.27 -8.88 12.41
N LYS A 44 4.69 -10.12 12.63
CA LYS A 44 5.61 -10.45 13.74
C LYS A 44 7.03 -10.47 13.22
N VAL A 45 7.92 -9.71 13.86
CA VAL A 45 9.36 -9.79 13.70
C VAL A 45 9.98 -10.37 14.96
N ALA A 46 10.90 -11.32 14.81
CA ALA A 46 11.54 -11.99 15.93
C ALA A 46 13.03 -12.19 15.64
N ILE A 47 13.85 -12.19 16.69
CA ILE A 47 15.25 -12.60 16.60
C ILE A 47 15.29 -14.12 16.37
N SER A 48 16.13 -14.55 15.42
CA SER A 48 16.33 -15.95 15.06
C SER A 48 17.76 -16.38 15.36
N GLU A 49 17.92 -17.60 15.88
CA GLU A 49 19.24 -18.19 16.02
C GLU A 49 19.90 -18.55 14.66
N LYS A 50 19.07 -18.69 13.62
CA LYS A 50 19.53 -18.91 12.25
C LYS A 50 19.93 -17.59 11.62
N PRO A 51 21.14 -17.46 11.05
CA PRO A 51 21.54 -16.23 10.38
C PRO A 51 20.68 -15.95 9.15
N GLY A 52 20.53 -14.66 8.83
CA GLY A 52 19.76 -14.19 7.68
C GLY A 52 18.29 -13.92 7.99
N ILE A 53 17.48 -13.77 6.94
CA ILE A 53 16.06 -13.43 7.05
C ILE A 53 15.24 -14.62 6.58
N THR A 54 14.29 -15.05 7.40
CA THR A 54 13.28 -16.05 7.04
C THR A 54 11.90 -15.43 7.07
N LEU A 55 11.05 -15.82 6.10
CA LEU A 55 9.72 -15.27 5.92
C LEU A 55 8.69 -16.40 5.93
N HIS A 56 7.67 -16.26 6.75
CA HIS A 56 6.57 -17.20 6.89
C HIS A 56 5.22 -16.48 6.70
N SER A 57 4.20 -17.23 6.33
CA SER A 57 2.81 -16.76 6.31
C SER A 57 1.94 -17.71 7.12
N THR A 58 0.99 -17.14 7.89
CA THR A 58 0.01 -17.93 8.64
C THR A 58 -1.06 -18.54 7.73
N LYS A 59 -1.24 -17.99 6.52
CA LYS A 59 -2.17 -18.49 5.49
C LYS A 59 -1.40 -18.84 4.23
N ALA A 60 -1.66 -19.99 3.67
CA ALA A 60 -1.11 -20.36 2.38
C ALA A 60 -1.72 -19.47 1.27
N SER A 61 -0.87 -18.96 0.38
CA SER A 61 -1.30 -18.21 -0.80
C SER A 61 -0.24 -18.35 -1.88
N ASP A 62 -0.65 -18.82 -3.06
CA ASP A 62 0.23 -18.98 -4.23
C ASP A 62 0.69 -17.61 -4.80
N HIS A 63 0.02 -16.52 -4.39
CA HIS A 63 0.32 -15.17 -4.86
C HIS A 63 1.19 -14.34 -3.90
N LEU A 64 1.56 -14.90 -2.74
CA LEU A 64 2.41 -14.24 -1.76
C LEU A 64 3.83 -14.81 -1.83
N PRO A 65 4.81 -14.08 -2.41
CA PRO A 65 6.19 -14.53 -2.40
C PRO A 65 6.72 -14.57 -0.96
N LEU A 66 7.31 -15.67 -0.54
CA LEU A 66 7.95 -15.87 0.76
C LEU A 66 9.48 -15.88 0.63
N ASP A 67 10.01 -15.04 -0.25
CA ASP A 67 11.41 -14.92 -0.58
C ASP A 67 11.87 -13.45 -0.66
N LYS A 68 13.07 -13.22 -1.17
CA LYS A 68 13.67 -11.88 -1.37
C LYS A 68 12.88 -10.93 -2.28
N ASN A 69 11.86 -11.41 -2.98
CA ASN A 69 10.97 -10.56 -3.79
C ASN A 69 9.89 -9.89 -2.95
N ASN A 70 9.61 -10.40 -1.75
CA ASN A 70 8.65 -9.81 -0.82
C ASN A 70 9.15 -8.47 -0.26
N LEU A 71 8.27 -7.47 -0.16
CA LEU A 71 8.64 -6.14 0.34
C LEU A 71 8.99 -6.15 1.85
N ALA A 72 8.38 -7.03 2.66
CA ALA A 72 8.73 -7.19 4.06
C ALA A 72 10.16 -7.75 4.22
N PHE A 73 10.56 -8.70 3.34
CA PHE A 73 11.93 -9.20 3.30
C PHE A 73 12.92 -8.08 2.95
N LYS A 74 12.63 -7.31 1.89
CA LYS A 74 13.46 -6.17 1.47
C LYS A 74 13.55 -5.09 2.55
N ALA A 75 12.46 -4.86 3.28
CA ALA A 75 12.44 -3.93 4.39
C ALA A 75 13.38 -4.37 5.52
N ALA A 76 13.32 -5.64 5.89
CA ALA A 76 14.25 -6.20 6.87
C ALA A 76 15.70 -6.12 6.40
N GLU A 77 15.98 -6.52 5.16
CA GLU A 77 17.33 -6.45 4.58
C GLU A 77 17.91 -5.02 4.60
N LEU A 78 17.07 -4.03 4.24
CA LEU A 78 17.44 -2.62 4.29
C LEU A 78 17.76 -2.15 5.72
N MET A 79 16.91 -2.52 6.69
CA MET A 79 17.09 -2.16 8.10
C MET A 79 18.35 -2.80 8.68
N LEU A 80 18.52 -4.10 8.50
CA LEU A 80 19.71 -4.82 8.99
C LEU A 80 21.00 -4.21 8.44
N LYS A 81 21.04 -3.95 7.13
CA LYS A 81 22.19 -3.32 6.49
C LYS A 81 22.45 -1.90 7.01
N LYS A 82 21.40 -1.08 7.12
CA LYS A 82 21.52 0.33 7.48
C LYS A 82 22.00 0.53 8.92
N PHE A 83 21.63 -0.36 9.83
CA PHE A 83 21.92 -0.27 11.26
C PHE A 83 22.96 -1.30 11.73
N GLU A 84 23.63 -1.97 10.77
CA GLU A 84 24.71 -2.94 11.02
C GLU A 84 24.29 -4.06 12.00
N ILE A 85 23.02 -4.51 11.87
CA ILE A 85 22.45 -5.58 12.70
C ILE A 85 22.83 -6.91 12.09
N ASN A 86 23.48 -7.76 12.89
CA ASN A 86 23.99 -9.07 12.45
C ASN A 86 23.13 -10.24 12.90
N ASP A 87 22.05 -9.98 13.63
CA ASP A 87 21.13 -11.01 14.11
C ASP A 87 20.34 -11.61 12.95
N GLY A 88 19.98 -12.89 13.08
CA GLY A 88 18.99 -13.52 12.24
C GLY A 88 17.59 -12.99 12.56
N ILE A 89 16.75 -12.83 11.54
CA ILE A 89 15.36 -12.34 11.69
C ILE A 89 14.39 -13.33 11.10
N GLU A 90 13.36 -13.62 11.88
CA GLU A 90 12.17 -14.34 11.44
C GLU A 90 10.99 -13.37 11.32
N ILE A 91 10.35 -13.34 10.16
CA ILE A 91 9.16 -12.52 9.91
C ILE A 91 7.99 -13.45 9.64
N THR A 92 6.88 -13.25 10.37
CA THR A 92 5.63 -13.97 10.13
C THR A 92 4.55 -12.99 9.70
N LEU A 93 3.96 -13.23 8.52
CA LEU A 93 2.90 -12.44 7.94
C LEU A 93 1.53 -13.08 8.24
N SER A 94 0.62 -12.33 8.86
CA SER A 94 -0.78 -12.70 9.02
C SER A 94 -1.64 -11.77 8.16
N LYS A 95 -2.01 -12.23 6.96
CA LYS A 95 -2.62 -11.42 5.90
C LYS A 95 -4.14 -11.45 5.93
N GLU A 96 -4.74 -10.24 6.01
CA GLU A 96 -6.18 -10.00 5.78
C GLU A 96 -6.40 -8.93 4.70
N ILE A 97 -5.40 -8.05 4.45
CA ILE A 97 -5.46 -7.08 3.35
C ILE A 97 -5.41 -7.84 2.04
N PRO A 98 -6.38 -7.64 1.11
CA PRO A 98 -6.42 -8.34 -0.17
C PRO A 98 -5.14 -8.19 -0.98
N ILE A 99 -4.56 -9.33 -1.42
CA ILE A 99 -3.37 -9.33 -2.28
C ILE A 99 -3.75 -8.79 -3.66
N ALA A 100 -2.96 -7.88 -4.19
CA ALA A 100 -3.18 -7.20 -5.48
C ALA A 100 -4.52 -6.42 -5.56
N GLY A 101 -5.15 -6.13 -4.43
CA GLY A 101 -6.41 -5.40 -4.33
C GLY A 101 -6.29 -3.87 -4.40
N GLY A 102 -5.15 -3.30 -4.73
CA GLY A 102 -4.93 -1.84 -4.74
C GLY A 102 -4.89 -1.19 -3.35
N MET A 103 -4.91 -1.99 -2.28
CA MET A 103 -4.95 -1.56 -0.88
C MET A 103 -3.57 -1.50 -0.21
N ALA A 104 -2.51 -1.55 -1.00
CA ALA A 104 -1.12 -1.48 -0.57
C ALA A 104 -0.68 -2.56 0.45
N GLY A 105 -1.25 -3.78 0.41
CA GLY A 105 -0.95 -4.84 1.40
C GLY A 105 0.55 -5.16 1.52
N GLY A 106 1.28 -5.29 0.41
CA GLY A 106 2.73 -5.53 0.45
C GLY A 106 3.52 -4.35 1.02
N SER A 107 3.09 -3.10 0.75
CA SER A 107 3.67 -1.89 1.34
C SER A 107 3.37 -1.81 2.84
N ALA A 108 2.17 -2.21 3.24
CA ALA A 108 1.77 -2.32 4.64
C ALA A 108 2.69 -3.29 5.40
N ASP A 109 2.93 -4.48 4.84
CA ASP A 109 3.84 -5.46 5.43
C ASP A 109 5.26 -4.90 5.61
N ALA A 110 5.77 -4.20 4.59
CA ALA A 110 7.08 -3.57 4.65
C ALA A 110 7.14 -2.46 5.70
N GLY A 111 6.14 -1.57 5.74
CA GLY A 111 6.04 -0.52 6.76
C GLY A 111 5.99 -1.08 8.18
N ALA A 112 5.16 -2.11 8.40
CA ALA A 112 5.07 -2.81 9.68
C ALA A 112 6.40 -3.49 10.06
N THR A 113 7.12 -4.07 9.10
CA THR A 113 8.44 -4.67 9.33
C THR A 113 9.45 -3.62 9.77
N ILE A 114 9.49 -2.45 9.11
CA ILE A 114 10.38 -1.33 9.48
C ILE A 114 10.10 -0.89 10.93
N VAL A 115 8.83 -0.63 11.27
CA VAL A 115 8.42 -0.21 12.61
C VAL A 115 8.70 -1.30 13.64
N GLY A 116 8.43 -2.56 13.30
CA GLY A 116 8.67 -3.71 14.17
C GLY A 116 10.15 -3.89 14.49
N LEU A 117 11.05 -3.73 13.52
CA LEU A 117 12.49 -3.81 13.71
C LEU A 117 13.05 -2.61 14.49
N ASP A 118 12.52 -1.39 14.27
CA ASP A 118 12.88 -0.24 15.09
C ASP A 118 12.57 -0.51 16.58
N ALA A 119 11.38 -1.04 16.87
CA ALA A 119 10.98 -1.40 18.21
C ALA A 119 11.77 -2.59 18.79
N LEU A 120 12.04 -3.62 17.98
CA LEU A 120 12.74 -4.84 18.38
C LEU A 120 14.18 -4.52 18.83
N PHE A 121 14.87 -3.67 18.08
CA PHE A 121 16.25 -3.27 18.35
C PHE A 121 16.38 -1.95 19.11
N SER A 122 15.25 -1.33 19.49
CA SER A 122 15.21 -0.05 20.23
C SER A 122 16.04 1.03 19.54
N LEU A 123 15.91 1.17 18.21
CA LEU A 123 16.70 2.13 17.41
C LEU A 123 16.26 3.57 17.68
N GLY A 124 15.01 3.79 18.11
CA GLY A 124 14.49 5.09 18.51
C GLY A 124 14.30 6.07 17.35
N LEU A 125 13.98 5.56 16.17
CA LEU A 125 13.81 6.37 14.97
C LEU A 125 12.53 7.22 15.04
N SER A 126 12.62 8.45 14.58
CA SER A 126 11.45 9.30 14.39
C SER A 126 10.58 8.78 13.23
N ARG A 127 9.28 9.13 13.24
CA ARG A 127 8.37 8.80 12.14
C ARG A 127 8.93 9.22 10.78
N ASN A 128 9.48 10.43 10.67
CA ASN A 128 10.06 10.93 9.43
C ASN A 128 11.26 10.09 8.94
N GLU A 129 12.06 9.55 9.84
CA GLU A 129 13.16 8.65 9.49
C GLU A 129 12.65 7.31 8.99
N LEU A 130 11.65 6.73 9.66
CA LEU A 130 10.99 5.50 9.23
C LEU A 130 10.34 5.66 7.83
N GLU A 131 9.61 6.77 7.61
CA GLU A 131 9.00 7.10 6.31
C GLU A 131 10.05 7.25 5.20
N LYS A 132 11.18 7.92 5.47
CA LYS A 132 12.31 8.05 4.53
C LYS A 132 12.98 6.71 4.21
N ILE A 133 13.04 5.79 5.16
CA ILE A 133 13.52 4.43 4.92
C ILE A 133 12.50 3.70 4.03
N GLY A 134 11.23 3.77 4.36
CA GLY A 134 10.16 3.13 3.60
C GLY A 134 10.05 3.62 2.16
N SER A 135 10.24 4.93 1.91
CA SER A 135 10.16 5.52 0.56
C SER A 135 11.19 4.98 -0.42
N GLN A 136 12.30 4.41 0.07
CA GLN A 136 13.31 3.77 -0.77
C GLN A 136 12.82 2.44 -1.39
N LEU A 137 11.80 1.82 -0.80
CA LEU A 137 11.26 0.53 -1.21
C LEU A 137 9.92 0.66 -1.96
N GLY A 138 9.14 1.70 -1.67
CA GLY A 138 7.87 1.91 -2.33
C GLY A 138 7.15 3.19 -1.87
N ALA A 139 6.43 3.82 -2.80
CA ALA A 139 5.77 5.11 -2.57
C ALA A 139 4.61 5.04 -1.53
N ASP A 140 3.94 3.90 -1.41
CA ASP A 140 2.83 3.75 -0.44
C ASP A 140 3.34 3.45 0.99
N ILE A 141 4.60 3.04 1.17
CA ILE A 141 5.13 2.61 2.48
C ILE A 141 5.13 3.76 3.50
N PRO A 142 5.53 4.99 3.18
CA PRO A 142 5.45 6.11 4.12
C PRO A 142 4.04 6.30 4.69
N PHE A 143 2.99 6.18 3.86
CA PHE A 143 1.62 6.26 4.35
C PHE A 143 1.26 5.12 5.29
N THR A 144 1.70 3.88 5.03
CA THR A 144 1.40 2.75 5.92
C THR A 144 2.04 2.89 7.31
N ILE A 145 3.15 3.62 7.41
CA ILE A 145 3.80 4.00 8.68
C ILE A 145 3.03 5.14 9.35
N SER A 146 2.57 6.14 8.59
CA SER A 146 1.84 7.30 9.09
C SER A 146 0.42 6.96 9.52
N GLY A 147 -0.32 6.23 8.70
CA GLY A 147 -1.71 5.85 8.93
C GLY A 147 -2.70 7.02 8.84
N GLY A 148 -3.92 6.79 9.33
CA GLY A 148 -4.97 7.82 9.41
C GLY A 148 -5.47 8.29 8.05
N THR A 149 -5.61 9.63 7.90
CA THR A 149 -5.90 10.30 6.63
C THR A 149 -4.73 11.21 6.30
N ALA A 150 -4.23 11.17 5.07
CA ALA A 150 -3.08 11.99 4.68
C ALA A 150 -3.13 12.38 3.19
N ILE A 151 -2.53 13.53 2.88
CA ILE A 151 -2.21 13.93 1.51
C ILE A 151 -0.85 13.34 1.15
N GLY A 152 -0.79 12.67 0.00
CA GLY A 152 0.46 12.21 -0.62
C GLY A 152 0.77 13.03 -1.85
N THR A 153 2.01 13.52 -1.95
CA THR A 153 2.54 14.27 -3.09
C THR A 153 3.85 13.66 -3.59
N GLY A 154 4.47 14.25 -4.61
CA GLY A 154 5.64 13.66 -5.24
C GLY A 154 5.26 12.40 -6.03
N ARG A 155 5.84 11.27 -5.73
CA ARG A 155 5.45 9.96 -6.24
C ARG A 155 4.34 9.29 -5.40
N GLY A 156 3.76 10.04 -4.43
CA GLY A 156 2.85 9.56 -3.41
C GLY A 156 3.54 9.27 -2.08
N ASP A 157 4.83 9.52 -2.00
CA ASP A 157 5.72 9.19 -0.88
C ASP A 157 5.96 10.35 0.10
N GLN A 158 5.63 11.58 -0.29
CA GLN A 158 5.66 12.73 0.60
C GLN A 158 4.33 12.86 1.33
N ILE A 159 4.29 12.42 2.57
CA ILE A 159 3.06 12.28 3.35
C ILE A 159 2.86 13.49 4.26
N THR A 160 1.67 14.09 4.17
CA THR A 160 1.23 15.15 5.07
C THR A 160 -0.07 14.72 5.75
N PRO A 161 -0.05 14.39 7.05
CA PRO A 161 -1.26 14.04 7.79
C PRO A 161 -2.29 15.17 7.75
N VAL A 162 -3.56 14.81 7.64
CA VAL A 162 -4.67 15.77 7.67
C VAL A 162 -5.68 15.39 8.74
N LEU A 163 -6.34 16.41 9.29
CA LEU A 163 -7.40 16.18 10.26
C LEU A 163 -8.63 15.60 9.54
N SER A 164 -9.09 14.47 10.04
CA SER A 164 -10.32 13.84 9.60
C SER A 164 -11.29 13.76 10.78
N ARG A 165 -12.58 14.00 10.53
CA ARG A 165 -13.62 13.95 11.55
C ARG A 165 -14.69 12.96 11.15
N GLY A 166 -15.27 12.28 12.14
CA GLY A 166 -16.35 11.32 11.96
C GLY A 166 -15.87 9.91 11.65
N ASN A 167 -16.81 9.01 11.48
CA ASN A 167 -16.59 7.62 11.11
C ASN A 167 -17.05 7.41 9.66
N TYR A 168 -16.23 6.77 8.86
CA TYR A 168 -16.55 6.46 7.46
C TYR A 168 -16.69 4.96 7.30
N PHE A 169 -17.72 4.54 6.58
CA PHE A 169 -17.97 3.14 6.26
C PHE A 169 -17.74 2.91 4.77
N TRP A 170 -16.94 1.91 4.44
CA TRP A 170 -16.54 1.62 3.07
C TRP A 170 -17.07 0.24 2.67
N VAL A 171 -17.65 0.16 1.49
CA VAL A 171 -18.00 -1.12 0.85
C VAL A 171 -16.97 -1.38 -0.24
N LEU A 172 -16.19 -2.45 -0.07
CA LEU A 172 -15.14 -2.84 -1.00
C LEU A 172 -15.65 -3.96 -1.91
N ALA A 173 -15.69 -3.70 -3.23
CA ALA A 173 -15.93 -4.71 -4.23
C ALA A 173 -14.57 -5.26 -4.70
N LEU A 174 -14.26 -6.49 -4.33
CA LEU A 174 -13.00 -7.14 -4.68
C LEU A 174 -13.14 -7.86 -6.02
N SER A 175 -12.16 -7.68 -6.91
CA SER A 175 -12.03 -8.45 -8.15
C SER A 175 -11.15 -9.67 -7.93
N SER A 176 -11.49 -10.78 -8.57
CA SER A 176 -10.63 -11.97 -8.60
C SER A 176 -9.38 -11.79 -9.48
N SER A 177 -9.41 -10.82 -10.40
CA SER A 177 -8.27 -10.45 -11.24
C SER A 177 -7.62 -9.18 -10.69
N GLY A 178 -6.36 -9.29 -10.23
CA GLY A 178 -5.56 -8.12 -9.85
C GLY A 178 -5.16 -7.30 -11.07
N LEU A 179 -4.96 -5.99 -10.89
CA LEU A 179 -4.40 -5.11 -11.89
C LEU A 179 -2.95 -4.75 -11.52
N SER A 180 -2.05 -4.88 -12.50
CA SER A 180 -0.68 -4.41 -12.35
C SER A 180 -0.64 -2.88 -12.44
N THR A 181 -0.16 -2.21 -11.39
CA THR A 181 -0.01 -0.75 -11.37
C THR A 181 0.76 -0.21 -12.59
N PRO A 182 1.92 -0.78 -12.98
CA PRO A 182 2.62 -0.34 -14.20
C PRO A 182 1.78 -0.48 -15.46
N ALA A 183 1.01 -1.56 -15.61
CA ALA A 183 0.15 -1.74 -16.78
C ALA A 183 -0.96 -0.67 -16.85
N VAL A 184 -1.54 -0.29 -15.71
CA VAL A 184 -2.54 0.78 -15.64
C VAL A 184 -1.94 2.13 -16.05
N TYR A 185 -0.75 2.49 -15.54
CA TYR A 185 -0.08 3.75 -15.92
C TYR A 185 0.30 3.78 -17.39
N ASN A 186 0.85 2.69 -17.94
CA ASN A 186 1.17 2.58 -19.37
C ASN A 186 -0.08 2.76 -20.26
N GLU A 187 -1.21 2.23 -19.83
CA GLU A 187 -2.46 2.39 -20.57
C GLU A 187 -2.98 3.83 -20.46
N CYS A 188 -2.87 4.49 -19.30
CA CYS A 188 -3.17 5.90 -19.15
C CYS A 188 -2.34 6.76 -20.11
N ASP A 189 -1.03 6.52 -20.21
CA ASP A 189 -0.13 7.25 -21.12
C ASP A 189 -0.52 7.05 -22.58
N ARG A 190 -0.91 5.83 -22.95
CA ARG A 190 -1.40 5.54 -24.29
C ARG A 190 -2.65 6.36 -24.61
N TYR A 191 -3.61 6.41 -23.69
CA TYR A 191 -4.82 7.21 -23.86
C TYR A 191 -4.52 8.70 -24.03
N VAL A 192 -3.66 9.23 -23.18
CA VAL A 192 -3.26 10.64 -23.25
C VAL A 192 -2.64 10.98 -24.61
N LYS A 193 -1.73 10.15 -25.11
CA LYS A 193 -1.09 10.33 -26.43
C LYS A 193 -2.09 10.24 -27.57
N VAL A 194 -3.00 9.25 -27.53
CA VAL A 194 -3.99 9.00 -28.62
C VAL A 194 -5.03 10.11 -28.70
N TYR A 195 -5.53 10.57 -27.55
CA TYR A 195 -6.64 11.54 -27.51
C TYR A 195 -6.20 12.99 -27.32
N LYS A 196 -4.87 13.29 -27.28
CA LYS A 196 -4.29 14.63 -27.04
C LYS A 196 -4.93 15.33 -25.84
N LEU A 197 -5.25 14.58 -24.80
CA LEU A 197 -5.87 15.11 -23.60
C LEU A 197 -4.84 15.87 -22.78
N HIS A 198 -5.15 17.15 -22.42
CA HIS A 198 -4.36 17.88 -21.44
C HIS A 198 -4.60 17.25 -20.06
N LEU A 199 -3.53 16.76 -19.43
CA LEU A 199 -3.58 16.02 -18.19
C LEU A 199 -3.89 16.93 -16.99
N HIS A 200 -5.18 17.15 -16.75
CA HIS A 200 -5.78 17.32 -15.44
C HIS A 200 -6.90 16.30 -15.24
N ILE A 201 -6.79 15.14 -15.88
CA ILE A 201 -7.77 14.09 -15.71
C ILE A 201 -7.44 13.37 -14.42
N SER A 202 -8.30 13.55 -13.42
CA SER A 202 -8.34 12.68 -12.26
C SER A 202 -8.45 11.24 -12.75
N VAL A 203 -7.50 10.37 -12.36
CA VAL A 203 -7.57 8.92 -12.63
C VAL A 203 -8.87 8.32 -12.10
N ILE A 204 -9.55 9.03 -11.18
CA ILE A 204 -10.93 8.75 -10.76
C ILE A 204 -11.86 8.63 -11.97
N LEU A 205 -11.72 9.43 -13.02
CA LEU A 205 -12.58 9.31 -14.22
C LEU A 205 -12.32 8.00 -14.98
N TYR A 206 -11.09 7.52 -15.03
CA TYR A 206 -10.76 6.24 -15.65
C TYR A 206 -11.21 5.06 -14.78
N CYS A 207 -10.96 5.12 -13.49
CA CYS A 207 -11.53 4.15 -12.54
C CYS A 207 -13.06 4.21 -12.53
N MET A 208 -13.69 5.40 -12.65
CA MET A 208 -15.14 5.53 -12.77
C MET A 208 -15.68 4.96 -14.10
N ARG A 209 -14.95 5.07 -15.18
CA ARG A 209 -15.39 4.46 -16.46
C ARG A 209 -15.25 2.93 -16.41
N SER A 210 -14.17 2.42 -15.87
CA SER A 210 -13.99 0.98 -15.59
C SER A 210 -14.99 0.50 -14.53
N VAL A 211 -15.31 1.31 -13.53
CA VAL A 211 -16.34 1.06 -12.52
C VAL A 211 -17.73 1.20 -13.13
N GLN A 212 -17.99 2.14 -14.07
CA GLN A 212 -19.26 2.24 -14.80
C GLN A 212 -19.45 1.07 -15.76
N GLU A 213 -18.41 0.60 -16.42
CA GLU A 213 -18.47 -0.63 -17.22
C GLU A 213 -18.65 -1.85 -16.33
N MET A 214 -18.00 -1.90 -15.17
CA MET A 214 -18.18 -2.92 -14.16
C MET A 214 -19.54 -2.79 -13.44
N GLN A 215 -20.02 -1.56 -13.16
CA GLN A 215 -21.36 -1.30 -12.64
C GLN A 215 -22.44 -1.69 -13.68
N SER A 216 -22.24 -1.41 -14.96
CA SER A 216 -23.18 -1.86 -16.01
C SER A 216 -23.24 -3.40 -16.10
N HIS A 217 -22.15 -4.08 -15.83
CA HIS A 217 -22.09 -5.54 -15.73
C HIS A 217 -22.69 -6.07 -14.42
N LEU A 218 -22.45 -5.41 -13.29
CA LEU A 218 -23.03 -5.75 -11.98
C LEU A 218 -24.51 -5.44 -11.91
N VAL A 219 -24.98 -4.31 -12.46
CA VAL A 219 -26.41 -3.95 -12.56
C VAL A 219 -27.18 -4.94 -13.42
N LYS A 220 -26.58 -5.42 -14.53
CA LYS A 220 -27.20 -6.48 -15.35
C LYS A 220 -27.27 -7.83 -14.63
N ARG A 221 -26.34 -8.12 -13.72
CA ARG A 221 -26.25 -9.41 -13.03
C ARG A 221 -26.91 -9.42 -11.64
N TYR A 222 -27.01 -8.26 -10.99
CA TYR A 222 -27.57 -8.09 -9.64
C TYR A 222 -28.37 -6.79 -9.50
N PRO A 223 -29.62 -6.76 -9.97
CA PRO A 223 -30.43 -5.52 -10.00
C PRO A 223 -30.79 -4.91 -8.63
N MET A 224 -30.54 -5.62 -7.53
CA MET A 224 -30.90 -5.16 -6.17
C MET A 224 -29.86 -4.29 -5.46
N ILE A 225 -28.66 -4.09 -6.02
CA ILE A 225 -27.57 -3.35 -5.32
C ILE A 225 -27.56 -1.85 -5.64
N CYS A 226 -28.31 -1.38 -6.63
CA CYS A 226 -28.21 -0.02 -7.17
C CYS A 226 -29.21 1.00 -6.61
N ASN A 227 -29.95 0.74 -5.53
CA ASN A 227 -31.03 1.63 -5.08
C ASN A 227 -30.66 2.53 -3.88
N GLN A 228 -29.39 2.73 -3.53
CA GLN A 228 -28.96 3.66 -2.47
C GLN A 228 -27.81 4.58 -2.90
N GLN A 229 -27.97 5.32 -3.99
CA GLN A 229 -27.19 6.53 -4.25
C GLN A 229 -28.12 7.66 -4.69
N ARG A 230 -28.90 8.14 -3.76
CA ARG A 230 -29.36 9.52 -3.70
C ARG A 230 -29.01 10.04 -2.33
N VAL A 231 -27.87 10.67 -2.18
CA VAL A 231 -27.64 11.77 -1.22
C VAL A 231 -26.43 12.56 -1.69
N LEU A 232 -26.72 13.79 -2.15
CA LEU A 232 -25.95 15.04 -2.27
C LEU A 232 -24.78 15.04 -3.24
#